data_2bc8f50cf626c5767c2daaca3c0913a4
#
_entry.id   2bc8f50cf626c5767c2daaca3c0913a4
#
_cell.length_a   1.000
_cell.length_b   1.000
_cell.length_c   1.000
_cell.angle_alpha   90.00
_cell.angle_beta   90.00
_cell.angle_gamma   90.00
#
_symmetry.space_group_name_H-M   'P 1'
#
loop_
_entity.id
_entity.type
_entity.pdbx_description
1 polymer ?
#
loop_
_entity_poly.entity_id
_entity_poly.type
_entity_poly.pdbx_seq_one_letter_code
_entity_poly.pdbx_strand_id
1 'polypeptide(L)'
;MNVNISNLDKNFEKWASIDGYLNYQVSWWGRVLNTKTGRILKPQADGRGYALVYLSKNGKVKNHKIHQLVASEWVSNPGEKRCIDHIDGSRTNNHWENLRYATHAENSMNAKKRPGCSSVYKGVSIHAKSGKWQASIFRNGKTQAWDYSKMKEKQRLLIIPRLLSTMRNSQK
;
A
#
# COMPACT_ATOMS: atom_id res chain seq x y z
N MET A 1 6.07 38.92 -15.24
CA MET A 1 6.29 37.47 -15.42
C MET A 1 5.80 36.80 -14.14
N ASN A 2 4.61 36.19 -14.17
CA ASN A 2 4.10 35.44 -13.02
C ASN A 2 4.77 34.06 -13.02
N VAL A 3 5.79 33.90 -12.20
CA VAL A 3 6.39 32.59 -11.94
C VAL A 3 5.40 31.79 -11.11
N ASN A 4 4.87 30.72 -11.67
CA ASN A 4 3.90 29.86 -11.01
C ASN A 4 4.61 29.08 -9.88
N ILE A 5 4.50 29.58 -8.64
CA ILE A 5 5.17 29.07 -7.44
C ILE A 5 4.83 27.60 -7.15
N SER A 6 3.68 27.10 -7.66
CA SER A 6 3.24 25.71 -7.46
C SER A 6 4.12 24.63 -8.11
N ASN A 7 5.00 24.98 -9.07
CA ASN A 7 5.90 24.05 -9.73
C ASN A 7 7.33 24.05 -9.20
N LEU A 8 7.74 25.06 -8.44
CA LEU A 8 9.09 25.15 -7.86
C LEU A 8 9.29 24.25 -6.63
N ASP A 9 8.22 24.02 -5.86
CA ASP A 9 8.29 23.21 -4.63
C ASP A 9 8.40 21.69 -4.89
N LYS A 10 8.04 21.22 -6.05
CA LYS A 10 8.09 19.76 -6.38
C LYS A 10 9.50 19.24 -6.61
N ASN A 11 10.49 20.11 -6.84
CA ASN A 11 11.88 19.72 -7.10
C ASN A 11 12.76 19.72 -5.83
N PHE A 12 12.29 20.25 -4.72
CA PHE A 12 13.04 20.24 -3.47
C PHE A 12 12.58 19.10 -2.58
N GLU A 13 13.44 18.12 -2.41
CA GLU A 13 13.20 17.01 -1.49
C GLU A 13 13.12 17.52 -0.05
N LYS A 14 11.99 17.28 0.60
CA LYS A 14 11.78 17.64 2.01
C LYS A 14 12.17 16.48 2.92
N TRP A 15 12.74 16.84 4.07
CA TRP A 15 13.24 15.92 5.08
C TRP A 15 12.57 16.18 6.42
N ALA A 16 12.19 15.11 7.12
CA ALA A 16 11.65 15.17 8.49
C ALA A 16 12.51 14.29 9.41
N SER A 17 12.64 14.71 10.66
CA SER A 17 13.32 13.92 11.69
C SER A 17 12.51 12.68 12.02
N ILE A 18 13.15 11.53 12.16
CA ILE A 18 12.49 10.28 12.55
C ILE A 18 12.29 10.26 14.07
N ASP A 19 11.04 10.14 14.52
CA ASP A 19 10.74 10.10 15.95
C ASP A 19 11.54 9.02 16.66
N GLY A 20 12.11 9.41 17.80
CA GLY A 20 12.97 8.54 18.60
C GLY A 20 14.36 8.23 18.00
N TYR A 21 14.75 8.80 16.84
CA TYR A 21 16.05 8.61 16.17
C TYR A 21 16.69 9.92 15.76
N LEU A 22 17.23 10.70 16.70
CA LEU A 22 17.74 12.07 16.53
C LEU A 22 18.78 12.26 15.41
N ASN A 23 19.52 11.21 15.06
CA ASN A 23 20.56 11.27 14.03
C ASN A 23 20.06 10.81 12.64
N TYR A 24 18.73 10.71 12.45
CA TYR A 24 18.20 10.23 11.18
C TYR A 24 17.01 11.07 10.73
N GLN A 25 16.94 11.30 9.43
CA GLN A 25 15.83 11.95 8.77
C GLN A 25 15.28 11.07 7.64
N VAL A 26 14.00 11.17 7.36
CA VAL A 26 13.35 10.52 6.23
C VAL A 26 12.80 11.59 5.28
N SER A 27 13.04 11.40 3.99
CA SER A 27 12.46 12.27 2.99
C SER A 27 11.10 11.76 2.53
N TRP A 28 10.30 12.66 1.98
CA TRP A 28 9.03 12.30 1.36
C TRP A 28 9.18 11.32 0.17
N TRP A 29 10.37 11.19 -0.41
CA TRP A 29 10.68 10.22 -1.48
C TRP A 29 11.09 8.85 -0.95
N GLY A 30 11.20 8.68 0.38
CA GLY A 30 11.59 7.42 0.99
C GLY A 30 13.10 7.21 1.06
N ARG A 31 13.90 8.26 0.99
CA ARG A 31 15.33 8.21 1.32
C ARG A 31 15.52 8.45 2.82
N VAL A 32 16.50 7.80 3.41
CA VAL A 32 16.84 7.97 4.84
C VAL A 32 18.25 8.46 4.96
N LEU A 33 18.43 9.59 5.62
CA LEU A 33 19.70 10.29 5.85
C LEU A 33 20.17 10.04 7.29
N ASN A 34 21.43 9.66 7.47
CA ASN A 34 22.10 9.77 8.75
C ASN A 34 22.73 11.17 8.84
N THR A 35 22.14 12.03 9.68
CA THR A 35 22.55 13.44 9.82
C THR A 35 23.93 13.61 10.44
N LYS A 36 24.38 12.65 11.27
CA LYS A 36 25.70 12.68 11.90
C LYS A 36 26.83 12.41 10.89
N THR A 37 26.56 11.56 9.87
CA THR A 37 27.57 11.17 8.88
C THR A 37 27.36 11.79 7.51
N GLY A 38 26.21 12.45 7.27
CA GLY A 38 25.81 12.98 5.97
C GLY A 38 25.47 11.90 4.92
N ARG A 39 25.39 10.64 5.31
CA ARG A 39 25.17 9.52 4.36
C ARG A 39 23.70 9.18 4.20
N ILE A 40 23.27 9.00 2.96
CA ILE A 40 22.00 8.34 2.62
C ILE A 40 22.17 6.85 2.84
N LEU A 41 21.29 6.23 3.62
CA LEU A 41 21.32 4.79 3.88
C LEU A 41 20.86 4.01 2.65
N LYS A 42 21.58 2.94 2.32
CA LYS A 42 21.22 2.02 1.24
C LYS A 42 20.06 1.11 1.72
N PRO A 43 18.89 1.12 1.07
CA PRO A 43 17.79 0.21 1.41
C PRO A 43 18.16 -1.24 1.15
N GLN A 44 17.63 -2.14 1.99
CA GLN A 44 17.63 -3.57 1.77
C GLN A 44 16.20 -4.06 1.56
N ALA A 45 16.02 -5.17 0.87
CA ALA A 45 14.71 -5.81 0.72
C ALA A 45 14.47 -6.82 1.85
N ASP A 46 13.31 -6.79 2.48
CA ASP A 46 12.88 -7.88 3.36
C ASP A 46 12.42 -9.09 2.51
N GLY A 47 12.19 -10.26 3.16
CA GLY A 47 11.75 -11.48 2.48
C GLY A 47 10.38 -11.35 1.77
N ARG A 48 9.68 -10.23 1.94
CA ARG A 48 8.42 -9.89 1.29
C ARG A 48 8.58 -8.80 0.21
N GLY A 49 9.80 -8.30 -0.03
CA GLY A 49 10.12 -7.28 -1.01
C GLY A 49 9.85 -5.84 -0.56
N TYR A 50 9.66 -5.59 0.73
CA TYR A 50 9.60 -4.23 1.26
C TYR A 50 11.00 -3.67 1.49
N ALA A 51 11.20 -2.40 1.12
CA ALA A 51 12.43 -1.69 1.41
C ALA A 51 12.53 -1.38 2.92
N LEU A 52 13.68 -1.70 3.53
CA LEU A 52 13.99 -1.40 4.92
C LEU A 52 15.40 -0.81 5.07
N VAL A 53 15.61 -0.13 6.19
CA VAL A 53 16.91 0.41 6.63
C VAL A 53 17.15 0.02 8.08
N TYR A 54 18.44 0.04 8.46
CA TYR A 54 18.85 -0.21 9.83
C TYR A 54 19.22 1.10 10.52
N LEU A 55 18.51 1.41 11.62
CA LEU A 55 18.76 2.59 12.44
C LEU A 55 19.38 2.19 13.76
N SER A 56 20.38 2.93 14.20
CA SER A 56 21.07 2.70 15.48
C SER A 56 20.61 3.72 16.52
N LYS A 57 20.26 3.23 17.71
CA LYS A 57 19.93 4.05 18.89
C LYS A 57 20.52 3.40 20.14
N ASN A 58 21.31 4.16 20.90
CA ASN A 58 21.93 3.68 22.16
C ASN A 58 22.69 2.35 21.97
N GLY A 59 23.49 2.22 20.92
CA GLY A 59 24.25 1.02 20.60
C GLY A 59 23.43 -0.16 20.06
N LYS A 60 22.11 -0.05 20.00
CA LYS A 60 21.23 -1.09 19.47
C LYS A 60 20.79 -0.74 18.05
N VAL A 61 20.83 -1.73 17.15
CA VAL A 61 20.41 -1.58 15.75
C VAL A 61 19.07 -2.25 15.53
N LYS A 62 18.12 -1.55 14.93
CA LYS A 62 16.79 -2.08 14.55
C LYS A 62 16.51 -1.80 13.08
N ASN A 63 15.82 -2.73 12.42
CA ASN A 63 15.32 -2.52 11.08
C ASN A 63 14.01 -1.74 11.11
N HIS A 64 13.84 -0.86 10.13
CA HIS A 64 12.63 -0.09 9.93
C HIS A 64 12.24 -0.13 8.46
N LYS A 65 10.96 -0.38 8.19
CA LYS A 65 10.44 -0.33 6.83
C LYS A 65 10.29 1.12 6.39
N ILE A 66 10.83 1.45 5.22
CA ILE A 66 10.87 2.84 4.73
C ILE A 66 9.47 3.43 4.60
N HIS A 67 8.49 2.67 4.04
CA HIS A 67 7.11 3.17 3.93
C HIS A 67 6.47 3.51 5.28
N GLN A 68 6.89 2.86 6.38
CA GLN A 68 6.40 3.20 7.72
C GLN A 68 6.99 4.52 8.19
N LEU A 69 8.29 4.74 7.98
CA LEU A 69 8.96 6.01 8.30
C LEU A 69 8.40 7.18 7.48
N VAL A 70 8.13 6.96 6.19
CA VAL A 70 7.52 8.01 5.36
C VAL A 70 6.09 8.29 5.78
N ALA A 71 5.30 7.25 6.02
CA ALA A 71 3.89 7.46 6.36
C ALA A 71 3.72 8.14 7.70
N SER A 72 4.56 7.84 8.71
CA SER A 72 4.49 8.52 10.02
C SER A 72 4.71 10.03 9.94
N GLU A 73 5.56 10.48 9.01
CA GLU A 73 5.95 11.88 8.92
C GLU A 73 5.17 12.68 7.87
N TRP A 74 4.74 12.04 6.80
CA TRP A 74 4.24 12.71 5.61
C TRP A 74 2.80 12.38 5.23
N VAL A 75 2.20 11.34 5.82
CA VAL A 75 0.84 10.91 5.44
C VAL A 75 -0.12 11.12 6.61
N SER A 76 -1.21 11.85 6.37
CA SER A 76 -2.25 12.06 7.37
C SER A 76 -3.04 10.77 7.66
N ASN A 77 -3.34 10.52 8.94
CA ASN A 77 -4.11 9.35 9.40
C ASN A 77 -5.26 9.75 10.33
N PRO A 78 -6.25 10.53 9.87
CA PRO A 78 -7.34 11.02 10.72
C PRO A 78 -8.24 9.90 11.26
N GLY A 79 -8.24 8.73 10.62
CA GLY A 79 -9.05 7.58 11.02
C GLY A 79 -8.30 6.52 11.83
N GLU A 80 -7.10 6.83 12.33
CA GLU A 80 -6.23 5.92 13.12
C GLU A 80 -6.10 4.52 12.51
N LYS A 81 -6.05 4.44 11.19
CA LYS A 81 -5.93 3.18 10.45
C LYS A 81 -4.57 2.54 10.69
N ARG A 82 -4.54 1.20 10.80
CA ARG A 82 -3.35 0.46 11.23
C ARG A 82 -2.43 0.00 10.10
N CYS A 83 -2.94 -0.11 8.88
CA CYS A 83 -2.15 -0.56 7.74
C CYS A 83 -1.67 0.63 6.92
N ILE A 84 -0.50 0.48 6.30
CA ILE A 84 -0.02 1.37 5.26
C ILE A 84 -0.08 0.60 3.94
N ASP A 85 -0.70 1.20 2.93
CA ASP A 85 -0.92 0.63 1.62
C ASP A 85 -0.16 1.44 0.56
N HIS A 86 0.46 0.72 -0.40
CA HIS A 86 1.05 1.32 -1.58
C HIS A 86 -0.01 1.40 -2.67
N ILE A 87 -0.43 2.60 -3.05
CA ILE A 87 -1.56 2.85 -3.96
C ILE A 87 -1.35 2.13 -5.31
N ASP A 88 -0.12 2.14 -5.84
CA ASP A 88 0.26 1.45 -7.08
C ASP A 88 0.53 -0.06 -6.89
N GLY A 89 0.50 -0.55 -5.65
CA GLY A 89 0.83 -1.91 -5.27
C GLY A 89 2.32 -2.27 -5.44
N SER A 90 3.23 -1.28 -5.57
CA SER A 90 4.68 -1.46 -5.60
C SER A 90 5.29 -1.26 -4.22
N ARG A 91 5.84 -2.31 -3.62
CA ARG A 91 6.43 -2.29 -2.27
C ARG A 91 7.74 -1.50 -2.17
N THR A 92 8.28 -1.07 -3.30
CA THR A 92 9.53 -0.30 -3.40
C THR A 92 9.29 1.18 -3.68
N ASN A 93 8.09 1.57 -4.15
CA ASN A 93 7.73 2.95 -4.36
C ASN A 93 7.23 3.59 -3.06
N ASN A 94 8.17 4.09 -2.27
CA ASN A 94 7.91 4.66 -0.95
C ASN A 94 7.69 6.18 -0.97
N HIS A 95 7.40 6.77 -2.15
CA HIS A 95 7.02 8.18 -2.24
C HIS A 95 5.75 8.44 -1.45
N TRP A 96 5.68 9.54 -0.69
CA TRP A 96 4.55 9.81 0.22
C TRP A 96 3.19 9.84 -0.48
N GLU A 97 3.11 10.38 -1.71
CA GLU A 97 1.86 10.40 -2.50
C GLU A 97 1.38 9.00 -2.91
N ASN A 98 2.28 8.03 -2.93
CA ASN A 98 1.95 6.62 -3.20
C ASN A 98 1.57 5.84 -1.95
N LEU A 99 1.63 6.46 -0.77
CA LEU A 99 1.31 5.81 0.50
C LEU A 99 0.01 6.35 1.07
N ARG A 100 -0.77 5.47 1.65
CA ARG A 100 -1.97 5.84 2.41
C ARG A 100 -2.16 4.94 3.62
N TYR A 101 -2.72 5.49 4.67
CA TYR A 101 -3.23 4.65 5.74
C TYR A 101 -4.51 3.95 5.30
N ALA A 102 -4.63 2.68 5.62
CA ALA A 102 -5.72 1.81 5.18
C ALA A 102 -6.17 0.87 6.31
N THR A 103 -7.41 0.43 6.26
CA THR A 103 -7.87 -0.73 7.02
C THR A 103 -7.34 -2.02 6.38
N HIS A 104 -7.39 -3.14 7.10
CA HIS A 104 -7.04 -4.45 6.52
C HIS A 104 -7.90 -4.80 5.30
N ALA A 105 -9.17 -4.41 5.31
CA ALA A 105 -10.09 -4.64 4.19
C ALA A 105 -9.67 -3.83 2.95
N GLU A 106 -9.42 -2.51 3.10
CA GLU A 106 -8.95 -1.63 2.03
C GLU A 106 -7.63 -2.10 1.43
N ASN A 107 -6.65 -2.45 2.28
CA ASN A 107 -5.35 -2.95 1.84
C ASN A 107 -5.48 -4.29 1.08
N SER A 108 -6.34 -5.20 1.56
CA SER A 108 -6.64 -6.45 0.87
C SER A 108 -7.30 -6.22 -0.49
N MET A 109 -8.16 -5.21 -0.60
CA MET A 109 -8.78 -4.83 -1.87
C MET A 109 -7.77 -4.29 -2.89
N ASN A 110 -6.77 -3.52 -2.46
CA ASN A 110 -5.72 -2.99 -3.33
C ASN A 110 -4.65 -4.04 -3.70
N ALA A 111 -4.46 -5.07 -2.87
CA ALA A 111 -3.43 -6.08 -3.09
C ALA A 111 -3.52 -6.69 -4.50
N LYS A 112 -2.37 -6.78 -5.18
CA LYS A 112 -2.27 -7.47 -6.49
C LYS A 112 -2.63 -8.93 -6.33
N LYS A 113 -3.23 -9.48 -7.37
CA LYS A 113 -3.55 -10.90 -7.43
C LYS A 113 -2.28 -11.74 -7.42
N ARG A 114 -2.29 -12.85 -6.70
CA ARG A 114 -1.15 -13.78 -6.65
C ARG A 114 -0.98 -14.48 -8.00
N PRO A 115 0.24 -14.73 -8.46
CA PRO A 115 0.50 -15.63 -9.59
C PRO A 115 -0.07 -17.03 -9.33
N GLY A 116 -0.43 -17.74 -10.37
CA GLY A 116 -0.95 -19.13 -10.26
C GLY A 116 -2.41 -19.24 -9.84
N CYS A 117 -3.15 -18.13 -9.71
CA CYS A 117 -4.59 -18.22 -9.46
C CYS A 117 -5.37 -18.64 -10.71
N SER A 118 -6.41 -19.45 -10.53
CA SER A 118 -7.24 -20.00 -11.61
C SER A 118 -7.99 -18.97 -12.47
N SER A 119 -8.23 -17.76 -11.98
CA SER A 119 -8.94 -16.71 -12.71
C SER A 119 -8.07 -15.48 -12.91
N VAL A 120 -8.29 -14.68 -13.93
CA VAL A 120 -7.72 -13.33 -14.11
C VAL A 120 -8.42 -12.28 -13.24
N TYR A 121 -9.61 -12.58 -12.75
CA TYR A 121 -10.40 -11.66 -11.93
C TYR A 121 -10.22 -11.92 -10.44
N LYS A 122 -10.10 -10.86 -9.64
CA LYS A 122 -10.02 -10.93 -8.18
C LYS A 122 -11.34 -11.39 -7.60
N GLY A 123 -11.32 -12.29 -6.61
CA GLY A 123 -12.53 -12.86 -6.01
C GLY A 123 -13.22 -13.93 -6.85
N VAL A 124 -12.68 -14.30 -7.99
CA VAL A 124 -13.16 -15.41 -8.83
C VAL A 124 -12.16 -16.56 -8.77
N SER A 125 -12.63 -17.76 -8.50
CA SER A 125 -11.83 -19.00 -8.39
C SER A 125 -12.63 -20.23 -8.80
N ILE A 126 -11.94 -21.35 -9.03
CA ILE A 126 -12.59 -22.64 -9.18
C ILE A 126 -12.84 -23.23 -7.78
N HIS A 127 -14.06 -23.65 -7.53
CA HIS A 127 -14.41 -24.36 -6.30
C HIS A 127 -13.86 -25.79 -6.35
N ALA A 128 -12.96 -26.12 -5.43
CA ALA A 128 -12.16 -27.35 -5.49
C ALA A 128 -12.98 -28.64 -5.56
N LYS A 129 -14.12 -28.73 -4.85
CA LYS A 129 -14.95 -29.94 -4.82
C LYS A 129 -15.85 -30.11 -6.04
N SER A 130 -16.33 -29.03 -6.64
CA SER A 130 -17.32 -29.11 -7.73
C SER A 130 -16.73 -28.79 -9.10
N GLY A 131 -15.49 -28.31 -9.17
CA GLY A 131 -14.86 -27.85 -10.42
C GLY A 131 -15.52 -26.60 -11.04
N LYS A 132 -16.53 -26.02 -10.40
CA LYS A 132 -17.28 -24.90 -10.94
C LYS A 132 -16.64 -23.56 -10.56
N TRP A 133 -16.79 -22.58 -11.41
CA TRP A 133 -16.40 -21.23 -11.13
C TRP A 133 -17.29 -20.58 -10.07
N GLN A 134 -16.68 -19.98 -9.07
CA GLN A 134 -17.37 -19.19 -8.04
C GLN A 134 -16.79 -17.77 -7.97
N ALA A 135 -17.65 -16.80 -7.74
CA ALA A 135 -17.26 -15.44 -7.35
C ALA A 135 -17.55 -15.27 -5.86
N SER A 136 -16.63 -14.66 -5.12
CA SER A 136 -16.80 -14.42 -3.70
C SER A 136 -16.32 -13.03 -3.30
N ILE A 137 -17.01 -12.41 -2.34
CA ILE A 137 -16.61 -11.18 -1.69
C ILE A 137 -16.70 -11.34 -0.18
N PHE A 138 -15.73 -10.78 0.52
CA PHE A 138 -15.78 -10.65 1.98
C PHE A 138 -16.27 -9.24 2.33
N ARG A 139 -17.42 -9.13 3.00
CA ARG A 139 -18.01 -7.87 3.43
C ARG A 139 -18.68 -8.04 4.79
N ASN A 140 -18.49 -7.06 5.70
CA ASN A 140 -19.09 -7.04 7.03
C ASN A 140 -18.89 -8.36 7.81
N GLY A 141 -17.66 -8.90 7.81
CA GLY A 141 -17.33 -10.12 8.53
C GLY A 141 -17.83 -11.42 7.90
N LYS A 142 -18.50 -11.37 6.76
CA LYS A 142 -19.09 -12.55 6.09
C LYS A 142 -18.58 -12.67 4.66
N THR A 143 -18.34 -13.91 4.21
CA THR A 143 -18.08 -14.21 2.81
C THR A 143 -19.39 -14.51 2.12
N GLN A 144 -19.70 -13.73 1.08
CA GLN A 144 -20.78 -14.03 0.14
C GLN A 144 -20.16 -14.67 -1.10
N ALA A 145 -20.69 -15.81 -1.52
CA ALA A 145 -20.22 -16.55 -2.69
C ALA A 145 -21.38 -16.85 -3.65
N TRP A 146 -21.08 -16.78 -4.93
CA TRP A 146 -22.04 -17.07 -6.01
C TRP A 146 -21.44 -18.07 -6.98
N ASP A 147 -22.26 -18.96 -7.50
CA ASP A 147 -21.91 -19.84 -8.61
C ASP A 147 -21.76 -19.01 -9.90
N TYR A 148 -20.50 -18.73 -10.26
CA TYR A 148 -20.18 -17.90 -11.41
C TYR A 148 -20.62 -18.54 -12.74
N SER A 149 -20.73 -19.89 -12.80
CA SER A 149 -21.16 -20.62 -13.99
C SER A 149 -22.63 -20.37 -14.33
N LYS A 150 -23.46 -20.06 -13.31
CA LYS A 150 -24.88 -19.75 -13.48
C LYS A 150 -25.16 -18.30 -13.83
N MET A 151 -24.16 -17.42 -13.79
CA MET A 151 -24.32 -16.02 -14.11
C MET A 151 -24.38 -15.79 -15.61
N LYS A 152 -25.40 -15.07 -16.10
CA LYS A 152 -25.49 -14.59 -17.48
C LYS A 152 -24.33 -13.64 -17.77
N GLU A 153 -23.86 -13.59 -19.02
CA GLU A 153 -22.70 -12.80 -19.44
C GLU A 153 -22.81 -11.32 -19.03
N LYS A 154 -23.99 -10.71 -19.19
CA LYS A 154 -24.29 -9.36 -18.68
C LYS A 154 -24.11 -9.20 -17.16
N GLN A 155 -24.40 -10.23 -16.37
CA GLN A 155 -24.20 -10.22 -14.91
C GLN A 155 -22.72 -10.37 -14.56
N ARG A 156 -21.94 -11.15 -15.34
CA ARG A 156 -20.49 -11.28 -15.20
C ARG A 156 -19.80 -9.93 -15.41
N LEU A 157 -20.21 -9.19 -16.44
CA LEU A 157 -19.69 -7.86 -16.76
C LEU A 157 -20.12 -6.77 -15.77
N LEU A 158 -21.27 -6.90 -15.11
CA LEU A 158 -21.79 -5.93 -14.16
C LEU A 158 -21.32 -6.18 -12.72
N ILE A 159 -21.13 -7.45 -12.33
CA ILE A 159 -20.74 -7.80 -10.95
C ILE A 159 -19.26 -7.49 -10.72
N ILE A 160 -18.39 -7.74 -11.69
CA ILE A 160 -16.95 -7.44 -11.55
C ILE A 160 -16.69 -5.92 -11.42
N PRO A 161 -17.23 -5.04 -12.28
CA PRO A 161 -17.11 -3.59 -12.09
C PRO A 161 -17.87 -3.06 -10.88
N ARG A 162 -19.05 -3.61 -10.54
CA ARG A 162 -19.82 -3.22 -9.35
C ARG A 162 -19.17 -3.66 -8.05
N LEU A 163 -18.55 -4.84 -8.00
CA LEU A 163 -17.69 -5.26 -6.90
C LEU A 163 -16.49 -4.32 -6.75
N LEU A 164 -15.93 -3.83 -7.87
CA LEU A 164 -14.84 -2.86 -7.87
C LEU A 164 -15.32 -1.43 -7.57
N SER A 165 -16.52 -1.02 -7.99
CA SER A 165 -17.06 0.33 -7.77
C SER A 165 -17.67 0.52 -6.38
N THR A 166 -18.32 -0.49 -5.81
CA THR A 166 -18.75 -0.47 -4.38
C THR A 166 -17.54 -0.45 -3.45
N MET A 167 -16.41 -0.92 -3.91
CA MET A 167 -15.12 -0.80 -3.22
C MET A 167 -14.57 0.63 -3.28
N ARG A 168 -14.86 1.42 -4.34
CA ARG A 168 -14.44 2.83 -4.45
C ARG A 168 -15.37 3.81 -3.71
N ASN A 169 -16.66 3.52 -3.62
CA ASN A 169 -17.65 4.42 -3.02
C ASN A 169 -17.78 4.31 -1.49
N SER A 170 -17.05 3.41 -0.84
CA SER A 170 -16.87 3.41 0.62
C SER A 170 -15.75 4.33 1.09
N GLN A 171 -15.28 5.23 0.22
CA GLN A 171 -14.19 6.19 0.48
C GLN A 171 -14.65 7.66 0.44
N LYS A 172 -15.97 7.93 0.54
CA LYS A 172 -16.49 9.28 0.81
C LYS A 172 -17.01 9.36 2.23
#